data_32e5d1ea0bea6ff9fd812fc3472d1f3c
#
_entry.id   32e5d1ea0bea6ff9fd812fc3472d1f3c
#
_cell.length_a   1.000
_cell.length_b   1.000
_cell.length_c   1.000
_cell.angle_alpha   90.00
_cell.angle_beta   90.00
_cell.angle_gamma   90.00
#
_symmetry.space_group_name_H-M   'P 1'
#
loop_
_entity.id
_entity.type
_entity.pdbx_description
1 polymer ?
#
loop_
_entity_poly.entity_id
_entity_poly.type
_entity_poly.pdbx_seq_one_letter_code
_entity_poly.pdbx_strand_id
1 'polypeptide(L)'
;DDIVEDGGEFVVRTSKAVERASAVLLAIGRRGTPRTLDVPGEDLPKVVYQMIDPEQYRSQHVLVVGGGDSALEAAVQLAAVQDTVITLSYRAGHFARARLNNRERLDQLVRQGRIRLMMPSELKRIESNSVDILQDDKISTLPNDAVIICAGGILPTEFLRRAGIAMETKYGTP
;
A
#
# COMPACT_ATOMS: atom_id res chain seq x y z
N ASP A 1 9.83 1.18 20.12
CA ASP A 1 8.85 0.77 21.12
C ASP A 1 8.92 -0.74 21.30
N ASP A 2 8.83 -1.21 22.53
CA ASP A 2 8.95 -2.62 22.86
C ASP A 2 8.05 -2.98 24.06
N ILE A 3 7.62 -4.25 24.10
CA ILE A 3 6.83 -4.80 25.20
C ILE A 3 7.44 -6.13 25.57
N VAL A 4 7.81 -6.30 26.83
CA VAL A 4 8.38 -7.54 27.35
C VAL A 4 7.70 -7.92 28.65
N GLU A 5 7.54 -9.22 28.91
CA GLU A 5 7.09 -9.73 30.19
C GLU A 5 8.30 -9.84 31.14
N ASP A 6 8.15 -9.32 32.34
CA ASP A 6 9.16 -9.32 33.40
C ASP A 6 8.51 -9.51 34.77
N GLY A 7 8.70 -10.68 35.36
CA GLY A 7 8.22 -11.00 36.71
C GLY A 7 6.68 -11.01 36.86
N GLY A 8 5.95 -11.34 35.81
CA GLY A 8 4.47 -11.40 35.81
C GLY A 8 3.80 -10.05 35.51
N GLU A 9 4.59 -9.03 35.18
CA GLU A 9 4.13 -7.73 34.67
C GLU A 9 4.69 -7.50 33.28
N PHE A 10 4.02 -6.61 32.52
CA PHE A 10 4.54 -6.13 31.24
C PHE A 10 5.31 -4.83 31.43
N VAL A 11 6.50 -4.78 30.85
CA VAL A 11 7.31 -3.54 30.74
C VAL A 11 7.14 -3.00 29.33
N VAL A 12 6.47 -1.86 29.21
CA VAL A 12 6.23 -1.14 27.96
C VAL A 12 7.26 -0.03 27.82
N ARG A 13 8.14 -0.13 26.81
CA ARG A 13 9.15 0.89 26.50
C ARG A 13 8.72 1.68 25.28
N THR A 14 8.62 2.98 25.43
CA THR A 14 8.34 3.92 24.35
C THR A 14 9.48 4.93 24.23
N SER A 15 9.48 5.74 23.16
CA SER A 15 10.41 6.87 23.03
C SER A 15 10.28 7.94 24.12
N LYS A 16 9.19 7.91 24.92
CA LYS A 16 8.87 8.92 25.93
C LYS A 16 8.94 8.41 27.36
N ALA A 17 8.67 7.13 27.59
CA ALA A 17 8.57 6.57 28.93
C ALA A 17 8.80 5.05 28.94
N VAL A 18 9.06 4.53 30.16
CA VAL A 18 9.02 3.11 30.48
C VAL A 18 7.93 2.92 31.51
N GLU A 19 6.91 2.16 31.17
CA GLU A 19 5.74 1.90 32.03
C GLU A 19 5.66 0.42 32.40
N ARG A 20 5.15 0.14 33.62
CA ARG A 20 4.81 -1.23 34.06
C ARG A 20 3.31 -1.39 34.16
N ALA A 21 2.80 -2.53 33.70
CA ALA A 21 1.37 -2.82 33.70
C ALA A 21 1.12 -4.32 33.94
N SER A 22 0.06 -4.64 34.66
CA SER A 22 -0.38 -6.04 34.83
C SER A 22 -1.05 -6.61 33.58
N ALA A 23 -1.51 -5.74 32.66
CA ALA A 23 -2.08 -6.12 31.37
C ALA A 23 -1.87 -5.04 30.33
N VAL A 24 -1.72 -5.44 29.05
CA VAL A 24 -1.57 -4.54 27.91
C VAL A 24 -2.58 -4.91 26.84
N LEU A 25 -3.38 -3.92 26.40
CA LEU A 25 -4.28 -4.06 25.27
C LEU A 25 -3.60 -3.51 24.00
N LEU A 26 -3.32 -4.38 23.02
CA LEU A 26 -2.77 -3.99 21.73
C LEU A 26 -3.89 -3.60 20.76
N ALA A 27 -4.00 -2.30 20.46
CA ALA A 27 -4.97 -1.75 19.51
C ALA A 27 -4.27 -1.22 18.22
N ILE A 28 -3.22 -1.92 17.77
CA ILE A 28 -2.31 -1.51 16.68
C ILE A 28 -2.91 -1.70 15.28
N GLY A 29 -4.12 -2.20 15.18
CA GLY A 29 -4.77 -2.50 13.89
C GLY A 29 -4.16 -3.72 13.18
N ARG A 30 -4.71 -4.02 12.00
CA ARG A 30 -4.33 -5.22 11.23
C ARG A 30 -3.25 -4.94 10.17
N ARG A 31 -3.05 -3.70 9.76
CA ARG A 31 -2.28 -3.38 8.54
C ARG A 31 -0.77 -3.48 8.70
N GLY A 32 -0.23 -3.37 9.92
CA GLY A 32 1.21 -3.36 10.13
C GLY A 32 1.90 -2.16 9.44
N THR A 33 3.19 -2.30 9.18
CA THR A 33 3.98 -1.32 8.42
C THR A 33 3.73 -1.49 6.93
N PRO A 34 3.50 -0.42 6.15
CA PRO A 34 3.43 -0.49 4.69
C PRO A 34 4.71 -1.13 4.12
N ARG A 35 4.54 -1.95 3.10
CA ARG A 35 5.68 -2.51 2.37
C ARG A 35 6.22 -1.47 1.41
N THR A 36 7.51 -1.18 1.51
CA THR A 36 8.26 -0.37 0.55
C THR A 36 8.53 -1.14 -0.75
N LEU A 37 8.79 -0.42 -1.81
CA LEU A 37 9.23 -0.98 -3.10
C LEU A 37 10.74 -0.90 -3.26
N ASP A 38 11.41 -0.12 -2.38
CA ASP A 38 12.85 0.14 -2.36
C ASP A 38 13.36 0.72 -3.69
N VAL A 39 12.57 1.65 -4.25
CA VAL A 39 12.90 2.36 -5.48
C VAL A 39 13.41 3.77 -5.19
N PRO A 40 14.34 4.31 -5.98
CA PRO A 40 14.79 5.70 -5.84
C PRO A 40 13.62 6.68 -5.87
N GLY A 41 13.60 7.62 -4.91
CA GLY A 41 12.58 8.66 -4.78
C GLY A 41 11.30 8.22 -4.04
N GLU A 42 11.28 7.04 -3.44
CA GLU A 42 10.14 6.57 -2.66
C GLU A 42 9.92 7.38 -1.36
N ASP A 43 10.92 8.12 -0.92
CA ASP A 43 10.91 9.05 0.22
C ASP A 43 10.36 10.45 -0.12
N LEU A 44 10.04 10.73 -1.38
CA LEU A 44 9.49 12.01 -1.80
C LEU A 44 8.11 12.28 -1.16
N PRO A 45 7.77 13.53 -0.81
CA PRO A 45 6.51 13.89 -0.14
C PRO A 45 5.24 13.52 -0.94
N LYS A 46 5.36 13.34 -2.25
CA LYS A 46 4.25 12.92 -3.13
C LYS A 46 3.92 11.43 -3.05
N VAL A 47 4.71 10.64 -2.30
CA VAL A 47 4.51 9.21 -2.13
C VAL A 47 3.73 8.93 -0.87
N VAL A 48 2.62 8.20 -1.00
CA VAL A 48 1.79 7.79 0.13
C VAL A 48 1.47 6.29 0.04
N TYR A 49 1.26 5.67 1.20
CA TYR A 49 0.91 4.25 1.30
C TYR A 49 -0.57 4.02 1.61
N GLN A 50 -1.31 5.09 1.74
CA GLN A 50 -2.75 5.06 1.96
C GLN A 50 -3.39 6.32 1.38
N MET A 51 -4.41 6.15 0.58
CA MET A 51 -5.28 7.23 0.16
C MET A 51 -6.33 7.47 1.24
N ILE A 52 -6.46 8.71 1.70
CA ILE A 52 -7.46 9.11 2.71
C ILE A 52 -8.64 9.77 2.02
N ASP A 53 -8.39 10.80 1.21
CA ASP A 53 -9.39 11.55 0.50
C ASP A 53 -8.99 11.64 -1.00
N PRO A 54 -9.79 11.07 -1.92
CA PRO A 54 -9.49 11.12 -3.34
C PRO A 54 -9.57 12.54 -3.93
N GLU A 55 -10.36 13.45 -3.36
CA GLU A 55 -10.55 14.81 -3.91
C GLU A 55 -9.25 15.65 -3.86
N GLN A 56 -8.32 15.35 -2.97
CA GLN A 56 -7.02 16.03 -2.92
C GLN A 56 -6.17 15.82 -4.18
N TYR A 57 -6.50 14.85 -5.03
CA TYR A 57 -5.78 14.52 -6.27
C TYR A 57 -6.44 15.11 -7.53
N ARG A 58 -7.38 16.02 -7.38
CA ARG A 58 -8.04 16.69 -8.52
C ARG A 58 -7.02 17.34 -9.45
N SER A 59 -7.20 17.15 -10.76
CA SER A 59 -6.33 17.67 -11.83
C SER A 59 -4.86 17.21 -11.74
N GLN A 60 -4.61 16.06 -11.11
CA GLN A 60 -3.27 15.47 -10.95
C GLN A 60 -3.09 14.21 -11.80
N HIS A 61 -1.83 13.91 -12.10
CA HIS A 61 -1.39 12.63 -12.65
C HIS A 61 -1.01 11.71 -11.49
N VAL A 62 -1.84 10.72 -11.23
CA VAL A 62 -1.68 9.81 -10.08
C VAL A 62 -1.28 8.42 -10.55
N LEU A 63 -0.18 7.91 -9.99
CA LEU A 63 0.21 6.51 -10.13
C LEU A 63 -0.26 5.73 -8.91
N VAL A 64 -1.04 4.68 -9.14
CA VAL A 64 -1.38 3.66 -8.12
C VAL A 64 -0.54 2.42 -8.41
N VAL A 65 0.19 1.92 -7.40
CA VAL A 65 1.02 0.72 -7.53
C VAL A 65 0.46 -0.39 -6.65
N GLY A 66 0.07 -1.51 -7.27
CA GLY A 66 -0.46 -2.67 -6.57
C GLY A 66 -1.52 -3.45 -7.34
N GLY A 67 -1.87 -4.63 -6.85
CA GLY A 67 -2.83 -5.52 -7.51
C GLY A 67 -3.81 -6.22 -6.55
N GLY A 68 -3.93 -5.74 -5.32
CA GLY A 68 -4.94 -6.16 -4.35
C GLY A 68 -6.14 -5.21 -4.30
N ASP A 69 -7.14 -5.53 -3.49
CA ASP A 69 -8.36 -4.72 -3.36
C ASP A 69 -8.07 -3.25 -3.07
N SER A 70 -7.12 -2.95 -2.18
CA SER A 70 -6.78 -1.55 -1.85
C SER A 70 -6.28 -0.74 -3.06
N ALA A 71 -5.52 -1.35 -3.97
CA ALA A 71 -5.06 -0.68 -5.19
C ALA A 71 -6.21 -0.43 -6.16
N LEU A 72 -7.05 -1.44 -6.39
CA LEU A 72 -8.18 -1.35 -7.29
C LEU A 72 -9.21 -0.33 -6.77
N GLU A 73 -9.52 -0.38 -5.48
CA GLU A 73 -10.43 0.56 -4.83
C GLU A 73 -9.92 2.00 -4.92
N ALA A 74 -8.62 2.23 -4.68
CA ALA A 74 -8.00 3.54 -4.84
C ALA A 74 -8.13 4.06 -6.27
N ALA A 75 -7.78 3.25 -7.28
CA ALA A 75 -7.87 3.63 -8.68
C ALA A 75 -9.33 3.94 -9.09
N VAL A 76 -10.30 3.12 -8.64
CA VAL A 76 -11.74 3.33 -8.90
C VAL A 76 -12.26 4.61 -8.27
N GLN A 77 -11.87 4.92 -7.02
CA GLN A 77 -12.28 6.14 -6.34
C GLN A 77 -11.70 7.40 -7.02
N LEU A 78 -10.41 7.35 -7.38
CA LEU A 78 -9.76 8.44 -8.13
C LEU A 78 -10.41 8.69 -9.49
N ALA A 79 -10.92 7.65 -10.17
CA ALA A 79 -11.60 7.79 -11.45
C ALA A 79 -12.92 8.58 -11.36
N ALA A 80 -13.48 8.78 -10.18
CA ALA A 80 -14.62 9.63 -9.94
C ALA A 80 -14.24 11.12 -9.76
N VAL A 81 -12.95 11.40 -9.50
CA VAL A 81 -12.45 12.78 -9.30
C VAL A 81 -12.23 13.45 -10.64
N GLN A 82 -12.66 14.70 -10.73
CA GLN A 82 -12.59 15.48 -11.97
C GLN A 82 -11.15 15.75 -12.40
N ASP A 83 -10.90 15.63 -13.71
CA ASP A 83 -9.63 15.96 -14.38
C ASP A 83 -8.39 15.20 -13.84
N THR A 84 -8.60 14.10 -13.08
CA THR A 84 -7.53 13.26 -12.59
C THR A 84 -7.13 12.23 -13.65
N VAL A 85 -5.82 12.15 -13.95
CA VAL A 85 -5.24 11.17 -14.86
C VAL A 85 -4.66 10.01 -14.04
N ILE A 86 -5.20 8.80 -14.21
CA ILE A 86 -4.87 7.66 -13.35
C ILE A 86 -4.12 6.61 -14.16
N THR A 87 -2.97 6.21 -13.64
CA THR A 87 -2.25 5.01 -14.09
C THR A 87 -2.23 3.99 -12.96
N LEU A 88 -2.65 2.76 -13.22
CA LEU A 88 -2.50 1.62 -12.31
C LEU A 88 -1.40 0.70 -12.82
N SER A 89 -0.33 0.55 -12.05
CA SER A 89 0.81 -0.33 -12.33
C SER A 89 0.76 -1.56 -11.43
N TYR A 90 0.90 -2.74 -12.03
CA TYR A 90 0.97 -3.99 -11.28
C TYR A 90 1.97 -4.97 -11.89
N ARG A 91 2.81 -5.58 -11.04
CA ARG A 91 3.90 -6.47 -11.46
C ARG A 91 3.47 -7.79 -12.08
N ALA A 92 2.28 -8.31 -11.74
CA ALA A 92 1.76 -9.54 -12.31
C ALA A 92 0.82 -9.27 -13.49
N GLY A 93 0.64 -10.26 -14.35
CA GLY A 93 -0.23 -10.16 -15.53
C GLY A 93 -1.73 -10.32 -15.23
N HIS A 94 -2.12 -10.56 -13.97
CA HIS A 94 -3.53 -10.74 -13.58
C HIS A 94 -3.73 -10.44 -12.09
N PHE A 95 -4.96 -10.06 -11.72
CA PHE A 95 -5.34 -9.71 -10.34
C PHE A 95 -5.82 -10.95 -9.57
N ALA A 96 -4.90 -11.82 -9.14
CA ALA A 96 -5.25 -13.08 -8.45
C ALA A 96 -5.89 -12.86 -7.06
N ARG A 97 -5.58 -11.75 -6.38
CA ARG A 97 -5.98 -11.50 -4.98
C ARG A 97 -7.13 -10.51 -4.83
N ALA A 98 -7.49 -9.81 -5.89
CA ALA A 98 -8.56 -8.82 -5.85
C ALA A 98 -9.93 -9.49 -6.02
N ARG A 99 -10.92 -8.98 -5.29
CA ARG A 99 -12.31 -9.44 -5.37
C ARG A 99 -12.87 -9.21 -6.77
N LEU A 100 -13.76 -10.10 -7.21
CA LEU A 100 -14.37 -10.04 -8.53
C LEU A 100 -15.01 -8.68 -8.81
N ASN A 101 -15.82 -8.16 -7.89
CA ASN A 101 -16.48 -6.86 -8.03
C ASN A 101 -15.50 -5.70 -8.26
N ASN A 102 -14.36 -5.69 -7.56
CA ASN A 102 -13.33 -4.66 -7.76
C ASN A 102 -12.68 -4.77 -9.14
N ARG A 103 -12.44 -6.00 -9.61
CA ARG A 103 -11.91 -6.24 -10.96
C ARG A 103 -12.89 -5.79 -12.04
N GLU A 104 -14.17 -6.13 -11.94
CA GLU A 104 -15.21 -5.74 -12.90
C GLU A 104 -15.34 -4.21 -13.00
N ARG A 105 -15.33 -3.49 -11.85
CA ARG A 105 -15.37 -2.04 -11.83
C ARG A 105 -14.13 -1.42 -12.48
N LEU A 106 -12.94 -1.94 -12.16
CA LEU A 106 -11.70 -1.50 -12.78
C LEU A 106 -11.75 -1.71 -14.30
N ASP A 107 -12.11 -2.90 -14.76
CA ASP A 107 -12.18 -3.25 -16.19
C ASP A 107 -13.13 -2.32 -16.95
N GLN A 108 -14.26 -1.97 -16.36
CA GLN A 108 -15.20 -1.00 -16.94
C GLN A 108 -14.52 0.38 -17.13
N LEU A 109 -13.81 0.88 -16.11
CA LEU A 109 -13.14 2.19 -16.16
C LEU A 109 -11.94 2.19 -17.11
N VAL A 110 -11.22 1.07 -17.23
CA VAL A 110 -10.15 0.90 -18.22
C VAL A 110 -10.72 0.94 -19.65
N ARG A 111 -11.82 0.23 -19.93
CA ARG A 111 -12.50 0.27 -21.23
C ARG A 111 -13.03 1.66 -21.59
N GLN A 112 -13.43 2.44 -20.60
CA GLN A 112 -13.88 3.84 -20.77
C GLN A 112 -12.72 4.83 -20.93
N GLY A 113 -11.46 4.36 -20.85
CA GLY A 113 -10.27 5.22 -20.93
C GLY A 113 -10.06 6.11 -19.69
N ARG A 114 -10.75 5.84 -18.56
CA ARG A 114 -10.63 6.60 -17.32
C ARG A 114 -9.41 6.19 -16.50
N ILE A 115 -8.94 4.97 -16.66
CA ILE A 115 -7.76 4.41 -15.99
C ILE A 115 -6.85 3.79 -17.05
N ARG A 116 -5.58 4.20 -17.05
CA ARG A 116 -4.53 3.53 -17.81
C ARG A 116 -4.00 2.36 -16.98
N LEU A 117 -4.18 1.14 -17.48
CA LEU A 117 -3.68 -0.06 -16.83
C LEU A 117 -2.36 -0.50 -17.46
N MET A 118 -1.34 -0.69 -16.64
CA MET A 118 -0.02 -1.22 -17.02
C MET A 118 0.25 -2.51 -16.27
N MET A 119 0.17 -3.65 -16.96
CA MET A 119 0.45 -5.01 -16.44
C MET A 119 1.02 -5.91 -17.55
N PRO A 120 2.03 -6.76 -17.27
CA PRO A 120 2.89 -6.65 -16.09
C PRO A 120 3.77 -5.42 -16.19
N SER A 121 3.99 -4.72 -15.07
CA SER A 121 4.85 -3.53 -15.04
C SER A 121 5.45 -3.30 -13.66
N GLU A 122 6.58 -2.60 -13.61
CA GLU A 122 7.28 -2.29 -12.36
C GLU A 122 7.67 -0.82 -12.33
N LEU A 123 7.39 -0.17 -11.20
CA LEU A 123 7.92 1.15 -10.90
C LEU A 123 9.44 1.03 -10.63
N LYS A 124 10.25 1.83 -11.34
CA LYS A 124 11.71 1.79 -11.24
C LYS A 124 12.30 3.03 -10.56
N ARG A 125 11.65 4.18 -10.70
CA ARG A 125 12.12 5.44 -10.14
C ARG A 125 10.96 6.42 -9.97
N ILE A 126 11.07 7.27 -8.97
CA ILE A 126 10.15 8.39 -8.72
C ILE A 126 11.00 9.66 -8.73
N GLU A 127 10.63 10.61 -9.58
CA GLU A 127 11.21 11.95 -9.65
C GLU A 127 10.18 12.98 -9.16
N SER A 128 10.56 14.24 -9.01
CA SER A 128 9.69 15.30 -8.50
C SER A 128 8.38 15.45 -9.29
N ASN A 129 8.42 15.31 -10.62
CA ASN A 129 7.28 15.51 -11.52
C ASN A 129 7.05 14.36 -12.51
N SER A 130 7.73 13.24 -12.34
CA SER A 130 7.61 12.06 -13.20
C SER A 130 7.86 10.76 -12.45
N VAL A 131 7.55 9.64 -13.12
CA VAL A 131 7.89 8.29 -12.71
C VAL A 131 8.38 7.47 -13.90
N ASP A 132 9.32 6.57 -13.65
CA ASP A 132 9.82 5.62 -14.63
C ASP A 132 9.19 4.24 -14.37
N ILE A 133 8.49 3.71 -15.36
CA ILE A 133 7.83 2.40 -15.30
C ILE A 133 8.43 1.49 -16.37
N LEU A 134 8.87 0.32 -15.94
CA LEU A 134 9.30 -0.77 -16.83
C LEU A 134 8.10 -1.62 -17.22
N GLN A 135 7.87 -1.78 -18.52
CA GLN A 135 6.89 -2.70 -19.10
C GLN A 135 7.45 -3.24 -20.42
N ASP A 136 7.34 -4.54 -20.66
CA ASP A 136 7.81 -5.20 -21.88
C ASP A 136 9.27 -4.84 -22.22
N ASP A 137 10.15 -4.88 -21.22
CA ASP A 137 11.58 -4.52 -21.29
C ASP A 137 11.86 -3.07 -21.74
N LYS A 138 10.86 -2.20 -21.68
CA LYS A 138 11.00 -0.78 -22.01
C LYS A 138 10.65 0.09 -20.81
N ILE A 139 11.49 1.09 -20.56
CA ILE A 139 11.21 2.11 -19.57
C ILE A 139 10.42 3.23 -20.24
N SER A 140 9.30 3.58 -19.62
CA SER A 140 8.47 4.73 -20.00
C SER A 140 8.45 5.74 -18.86
N THR A 141 8.82 6.97 -19.16
CA THR A 141 8.70 8.09 -18.21
C THR A 141 7.32 8.74 -18.36
N LEU A 142 6.56 8.79 -17.28
CA LEU A 142 5.22 9.38 -17.25
C LEU A 142 5.21 10.62 -16.37
N PRO A 143 4.48 11.70 -16.74
CA PRO A 143 4.17 12.80 -15.83
C PRO A 143 3.51 12.26 -14.57
N ASN A 144 3.87 12.80 -13.42
CA ASN A 144 3.32 12.31 -12.15
C ASN A 144 3.41 13.35 -11.04
N ASP A 145 2.28 13.57 -10.37
CA ASP A 145 2.13 14.49 -9.24
C ASP A 145 1.99 13.74 -7.91
N ALA A 146 1.49 12.50 -7.92
CA ALA A 146 1.33 11.67 -6.73
C ALA A 146 1.51 10.18 -7.01
N VAL A 147 2.06 9.45 -6.03
CA VAL A 147 2.23 8.00 -6.07
C VAL A 147 1.56 7.37 -4.85
N ILE A 148 0.65 6.43 -5.08
CA ILE A 148 -0.04 5.68 -4.01
C ILE A 148 0.42 4.23 -4.07
N ILE A 149 1.20 3.80 -3.08
CA ILE A 149 1.77 2.45 -3.03
C ILE A 149 0.86 1.54 -2.20
N CYS A 150 0.20 0.60 -2.87
CA CYS A 150 -0.67 -0.42 -2.29
C CYS A 150 -0.03 -1.83 -2.37
N ALA A 151 1.25 -1.95 -2.00
CA ALA A 151 2.02 -3.19 -2.08
C ALA A 151 1.73 -4.19 -0.94
N GLY A 152 0.74 -3.90 -0.11
CA GLY A 152 0.41 -4.65 1.11
C GLY A 152 1.18 -4.14 2.33
N GLY A 153 1.07 -4.87 3.44
CA GLY A 153 1.76 -4.54 4.68
C GLY A 153 2.61 -5.69 5.20
N ILE A 154 3.60 -5.34 5.99
CA ILE A 154 4.37 -6.29 6.78
C ILE A 154 3.62 -6.47 8.10
N LEU A 155 3.17 -7.68 8.38
CA LEU A 155 2.49 -7.97 9.63
C LEU A 155 3.46 -7.76 10.81
N PRO A 156 3.00 -7.22 11.95
CA PRO A 156 3.83 -6.97 13.12
C PRO A 156 4.19 -8.27 13.87
N THR A 157 4.40 -9.35 13.14
CA THR A 157 4.59 -10.71 13.65
C THR A 157 5.78 -10.80 14.60
N GLU A 158 6.88 -10.14 14.27
CA GLU A 158 8.09 -10.14 15.07
C GLU A 158 7.90 -9.35 16.37
N PHE A 159 7.25 -8.20 16.30
CA PHE A 159 6.87 -7.42 17.48
C PHE A 159 5.95 -8.23 18.40
N LEU A 160 4.90 -8.85 17.86
CA LEU A 160 3.97 -9.67 18.63
C LEU A 160 4.64 -10.85 19.28
N ARG A 161 5.59 -11.50 18.59
CA ARG A 161 6.38 -12.62 19.15
C ARG A 161 7.28 -12.17 20.29
N ARG A 162 7.94 -11.00 20.16
CA ARG A 162 8.74 -10.42 21.24
C ARG A 162 7.90 -10.05 22.46
N ALA A 163 6.66 -9.61 22.26
CA ALA A 163 5.69 -9.34 23.32
C ALA A 163 5.12 -10.61 23.98
N GLY A 164 5.65 -11.81 23.66
CA GLY A 164 5.20 -13.07 24.24
C GLY A 164 3.91 -13.64 23.64
N ILE A 165 3.40 -13.06 22.54
CA ILE A 165 2.14 -13.54 21.92
C ILE A 165 2.42 -14.74 21.04
N ALA A 166 1.84 -15.89 21.42
CA ALA A 166 1.86 -17.08 20.58
C ALA A 166 1.01 -16.85 19.32
N MET A 167 1.62 -17.14 18.16
CA MET A 167 0.95 -16.95 16.86
C MET A 167 0.98 -18.22 16.06
N GLU A 168 -0.16 -18.57 15.49
CA GLU A 168 -0.32 -19.66 14.54
C GLU A 168 -0.70 -19.08 13.17
N THR A 169 0.02 -19.51 12.13
CA THR A 169 -0.34 -19.17 10.76
C THR A 169 -1.34 -20.20 10.24
N LYS A 170 -2.58 -19.80 10.03
CA LYS A 170 -3.57 -20.63 9.35
C LYS A 170 -3.58 -20.30 7.85
N TYR A 171 -3.25 -21.29 7.04
CA TYR A 171 -3.45 -21.22 5.60
C TYR A 171 -4.90 -21.61 5.34
N GLY A 172 -5.70 -20.67 4.86
CA GLY A 172 -7.05 -21.00 4.41
C GLY A 172 -6.98 -22.02 3.27
N THR A 173 -7.75 -23.10 3.35
CA THR A 173 -8.06 -23.93 2.17
C THR A 173 -8.81 -23.07 1.15
N PRO A 174 -8.53 -23.23 -0.17
CA PRO A 174 -9.24 -22.48 -1.21
C PRO A 174 -10.73 -22.82 -1.22
#